data_73cc8230315f6c4ff8c69cde5e8af8d1
#
_entry.id   73cc8230315f6c4ff8c69cde5e8af8d1
#
_cell.length_a   1.000
_cell.length_b   1.000
_cell.length_c   1.000
_cell.angle_alpha   90.00
_cell.angle_beta   90.00
_cell.angle_gamma   90.00
#
_symmetry.space_group_name_H-M   'P 1'
#
loop_
_entity.id
_entity.type
_entity.pdbx_description
1 polymer ?
#
loop_
_entity_poly.entity_id
_entity_poly.type
_entity_poly.pdbx_seq_one_letter_code
_entity_poly.pdbx_strand_id
1 'polypeptide(L)'
;MSYFKLFFTFLKTGTISFGGYMMLISMIQREFSGRKKILSKKKILDAITMASFLPGPMAINVASYIGFVIKGWKGAIVSFIGVLLPSFIIMIIFSHLYLNSRNIPGFSSFFDGILPVVAAVIFSVGYSFYKDTKDKTFSLLLIILSFILTSLIKGYISIILPLIICGTLNLIYNGDKIKKITNPKKAFIRIKGIIVASIILFILLVFLNNAPID
;
A
#
# COMPACT_ATOMS: atom_id res chain seq x y z
N MET A 1 19.71 -17.03 -12.91
CA MET A 1 19.07 -15.97 -13.74
C MET A 1 20.03 -14.80 -13.84
N SER A 2 20.24 -14.20 -15.04
CA SER A 2 21.05 -12.99 -15.19
C SER A 2 20.35 -11.77 -14.57
N TYR A 3 21.11 -10.74 -14.11
CA TYR A 3 20.55 -9.47 -13.61
C TYR A 3 19.70 -8.77 -14.67
N PHE A 4 20.14 -8.80 -15.92
CA PHE A 4 19.42 -8.25 -17.07
C PHE A 4 18.04 -8.92 -17.25
N LYS A 5 18.00 -10.26 -17.18
CA LYS A 5 16.75 -11.02 -17.30
C LYS A 5 15.82 -10.77 -16.11
N LEU A 6 16.36 -10.51 -14.90
CA LEU A 6 15.62 -10.14 -13.71
C LEU A 6 14.99 -8.76 -13.90
N PHE A 7 15.78 -7.78 -14.33
CA PHE A 7 15.33 -6.41 -14.62
C PHE A 7 14.16 -6.38 -15.61
N PHE A 8 14.32 -6.98 -16.78
CA PHE A 8 13.26 -7.00 -17.80
C PHE A 8 12.01 -7.75 -17.36
N THR A 9 12.15 -8.76 -16.51
CA THR A 9 10.98 -9.45 -15.95
C THR A 9 10.17 -8.51 -15.06
N PHE A 10 10.84 -7.75 -14.18
CA PHE A 10 10.16 -6.80 -13.31
C PHE A 10 9.71 -5.54 -14.04
N LEU A 11 10.45 -5.08 -15.03
CA LEU A 11 10.02 -4.00 -15.94
C LEU A 11 8.69 -4.35 -16.62
N LYS A 12 8.63 -5.53 -17.25
CA LYS A 12 7.42 -6.03 -17.88
C LYS A 12 6.27 -6.19 -16.88
N THR A 13 6.56 -6.72 -15.70
CA THR A 13 5.55 -6.90 -14.65
C THR A 13 5.03 -5.56 -14.16
N GLY A 14 5.90 -4.57 -13.94
CA GLY A 14 5.54 -3.21 -13.55
C GLY A 14 4.68 -2.49 -14.60
N THR A 15 5.02 -2.65 -15.88
CA THR A 15 4.26 -2.04 -16.99
C THR A 15 2.84 -2.61 -17.13
N ILE A 16 2.65 -3.90 -16.87
CA ILE A 16 1.34 -4.56 -17.10
C ILE A 16 0.47 -4.55 -15.83
N SER A 17 1.04 -4.27 -14.65
CA SER A 17 0.34 -4.37 -13.37
C SER A 17 -0.56 -3.16 -13.07
N PHE A 18 -1.47 -2.82 -13.96
CA PHE A 18 -2.46 -1.74 -13.75
C PHE A 18 -3.55 -2.08 -12.72
N GLY A 19 -3.62 -3.29 -12.19
CA GLY A 19 -4.62 -3.77 -11.23
C GLY A 19 -4.18 -3.77 -9.77
N GLY A 20 -3.18 -2.97 -9.40
CA GLY A 20 -2.64 -2.92 -8.04
C GLY A 20 -1.73 -4.11 -7.68
N TYR A 21 -1.37 -4.22 -6.38
CA TYR A 21 -0.37 -5.20 -5.95
C TYR A 21 -0.78 -6.66 -6.14
N MET A 22 -2.09 -6.97 -6.09
CA MET A 22 -2.59 -8.34 -6.32
C MET A 22 -2.32 -8.82 -7.73
N MET A 23 -2.46 -7.94 -8.72
CA MET A 23 -2.12 -8.27 -10.10
C MET A 23 -0.62 -8.50 -10.27
N LEU A 24 0.20 -7.66 -9.63
CA LEU A 24 1.65 -7.83 -9.61
C LEU A 24 2.04 -9.18 -8.98
N ILE A 25 1.43 -9.57 -7.86
CA ILE A 25 1.67 -10.87 -7.22
C ILE A 25 1.31 -12.02 -8.16
N SER A 26 0.14 -11.94 -8.81
CA SER A 26 -0.30 -12.97 -9.76
C SER A 26 0.68 -13.12 -10.93
N MET A 27 1.18 -11.99 -11.46
CA MET A 27 2.20 -11.99 -12.52
C MET A 27 3.52 -12.58 -12.03
N ILE A 28 3.97 -12.24 -10.83
CA ILE A 28 5.16 -12.79 -10.20
C ILE A 28 5.02 -14.32 -10.03
N GLN A 29 3.89 -14.79 -9.52
CA GLN A 29 3.63 -16.21 -9.39
C GLN A 29 3.69 -16.93 -10.75
N ARG A 30 3.07 -16.34 -11.77
CA ARG A 30 3.06 -16.89 -13.13
C ARG A 30 4.46 -16.95 -13.74
N GLU A 31 5.26 -15.90 -13.58
CA GLU A 31 6.61 -15.82 -14.15
C GLU A 31 7.62 -16.67 -13.39
N PHE A 32 7.67 -16.59 -12.07
CA PHE A 32 8.73 -17.22 -11.28
C PHE A 32 8.37 -18.64 -10.80
N SER A 33 7.10 -18.93 -10.53
CA SER A 33 6.67 -20.28 -10.12
C SER A 33 6.14 -21.11 -11.29
N GLY A 34 5.43 -20.47 -12.23
CA GLY A 34 4.87 -21.17 -13.40
C GLY A 34 5.87 -21.35 -14.52
N ARG A 35 6.23 -20.27 -15.22
CA ARG A 35 7.05 -20.32 -16.44
C ARG A 35 8.52 -20.65 -16.18
N LYS A 36 9.14 -19.99 -15.22
CA LYS A 36 10.59 -20.12 -14.97
C LYS A 36 10.94 -21.14 -13.91
N LYS A 37 9.97 -21.58 -13.10
CA LYS A 37 10.14 -22.54 -11.98
C LYS A 37 11.34 -22.21 -11.06
N ILE A 38 11.62 -20.91 -10.86
CA ILE A 38 12.78 -20.43 -10.05
C ILE A 38 12.41 -20.43 -8.56
N LEU A 39 11.16 -20.07 -8.24
CA LEU A 39 10.66 -20.00 -6.87
C LEU A 39 9.42 -20.86 -6.71
N SER A 40 9.32 -21.54 -5.57
CA SER A 40 8.09 -22.24 -5.20
C SER A 40 7.00 -21.21 -4.81
N LYS A 41 5.74 -21.61 -4.96
CA LYS A 41 4.59 -20.79 -4.51
C LYS A 41 4.74 -20.37 -3.04
N LYS A 42 5.25 -21.28 -2.18
CA LYS A 42 5.49 -21.02 -0.76
C LYS A 42 6.48 -19.85 -0.57
N LYS A 43 7.62 -19.86 -1.27
CA LYS A 43 8.62 -18.79 -1.18
C LYS A 43 8.06 -17.43 -1.64
N ILE A 44 7.16 -17.42 -2.61
CA ILE A 44 6.48 -16.18 -3.05
C ILE A 44 5.51 -15.69 -1.96
N LEU A 45 4.76 -16.57 -1.32
CA LEU A 45 3.89 -16.22 -0.19
C LEU A 45 4.70 -15.70 1.01
N ASP A 46 5.82 -16.33 1.32
CA ASP A 46 6.74 -15.86 2.37
C ASP A 46 7.27 -14.47 2.03
N ALA A 47 7.60 -14.21 0.76
CA ALA A 47 8.04 -12.89 0.29
C ALA A 47 6.95 -11.82 0.46
N ILE A 48 5.70 -12.13 0.17
CA ILE A 48 4.56 -11.24 0.37
C ILE A 48 4.42 -10.92 1.86
N THR A 49 4.48 -11.95 2.70
CA THR A 49 4.37 -11.78 4.16
C THR A 49 5.50 -10.90 4.71
N MET A 50 6.74 -11.13 4.27
CA MET A 50 7.88 -10.30 4.70
C MET A 50 7.78 -8.87 4.18
N ALA A 51 7.35 -8.69 2.93
CA ALA A 51 7.18 -7.36 2.33
C ALA A 51 6.08 -6.53 3.02
N SER A 52 5.07 -7.18 3.60
CA SER A 52 3.98 -6.49 4.33
C SER A 52 4.41 -5.87 5.66
N PHE A 53 5.57 -6.25 6.20
CA PHE A 53 6.16 -5.59 7.38
C PHE A 53 6.96 -4.33 7.03
N LEU A 54 7.32 -4.14 5.77
CA LEU A 54 8.09 -2.98 5.33
C LEU A 54 7.15 -1.81 5.01
N PRO A 55 7.46 -0.59 5.51
CA PRO A 55 6.70 0.59 5.12
C PRO A 55 6.92 0.89 3.63
N GLY A 56 5.87 1.39 2.96
CA GLY A 56 5.91 1.78 1.55
C GLY A 56 5.00 0.95 0.64
N PRO A 57 5.04 1.21 -0.68
CA PRO A 57 4.20 0.54 -1.65
C PRO A 57 4.46 -0.96 -1.70
N MET A 58 3.45 -1.77 -1.35
CA MET A 58 3.59 -3.21 -1.20
C MET A 58 4.11 -3.91 -2.47
N ALA A 59 3.71 -3.41 -3.65
CA ALA A 59 4.17 -3.93 -4.93
C ALA A 59 5.70 -3.86 -5.08
N ILE A 60 6.28 -2.72 -4.71
CA ILE A 60 7.72 -2.48 -4.77
C ILE A 60 8.45 -3.33 -3.72
N ASN A 61 7.91 -3.40 -2.50
CA ASN A 61 8.49 -4.19 -1.42
C ASN A 61 8.55 -5.68 -1.80
N VAL A 62 7.46 -6.24 -2.34
CA VAL A 62 7.41 -7.64 -2.81
C VAL A 62 8.40 -7.89 -3.94
N ALA A 63 8.45 -7.01 -4.93
CA ALA A 63 9.39 -7.13 -6.05
C ALA A 63 10.85 -7.10 -5.59
N SER A 64 11.18 -6.17 -4.70
CA SER A 64 12.53 -6.02 -4.13
C SER A 64 12.92 -7.23 -3.31
N TYR A 65 12.02 -7.74 -2.46
CA TYR A 65 12.29 -8.92 -1.64
C TYR A 65 12.48 -10.18 -2.50
N ILE A 66 11.69 -10.36 -3.55
CA ILE A 66 11.88 -11.47 -4.49
C ILE A 66 13.20 -11.34 -5.22
N GLY A 67 13.58 -10.15 -5.64
CA GLY A 67 14.89 -9.87 -6.22
C GLY A 67 16.02 -10.22 -5.26
N PHE A 68 15.86 -9.90 -3.97
CA PHE A 68 16.78 -10.27 -2.91
C PHE A 68 16.92 -11.80 -2.75
N VAL A 69 15.82 -12.52 -2.71
CA VAL A 69 15.80 -13.99 -2.60
C VAL A 69 16.51 -14.66 -3.79
N ILE A 70 16.43 -14.06 -4.99
CA ILE A 70 17.02 -14.65 -6.20
C ILE A 70 18.51 -14.31 -6.35
N LYS A 71 18.94 -13.10 -6.05
CA LYS A 71 20.27 -12.55 -6.36
C LYS A 71 20.88 -11.69 -5.26
N GLY A 72 20.38 -11.75 -4.02
CA GLY A 72 20.84 -10.93 -2.91
C GLY A 72 20.56 -9.44 -3.10
N TRP A 73 21.32 -8.57 -2.43
CA TRP A 73 21.10 -7.12 -2.46
C TRP A 73 21.12 -6.49 -3.85
N LYS A 74 22.02 -6.95 -4.72
CA LYS A 74 22.07 -6.49 -6.13
C LYS A 74 20.78 -6.88 -6.86
N GLY A 75 20.22 -8.06 -6.59
CA GLY A 75 18.94 -8.48 -7.13
C GLY A 75 17.76 -7.65 -6.63
N ALA A 76 17.78 -7.25 -5.34
CA ALA A 76 16.79 -6.36 -4.78
C ALA A 76 16.74 -5.01 -5.50
N ILE A 77 17.90 -4.37 -5.67
CA ILE A 77 18.03 -3.06 -6.35
C ILE A 77 17.57 -3.15 -7.80
N VAL A 78 17.98 -4.18 -8.52
CA VAL A 78 17.62 -4.38 -9.93
C VAL A 78 16.10 -4.57 -10.09
N SER A 79 15.49 -5.33 -9.19
CA SER A 79 14.03 -5.57 -9.21
C SER A 79 13.24 -4.33 -8.80
N PHE A 80 13.73 -3.58 -7.81
CA PHE A 80 13.16 -2.29 -7.39
C PHE A 80 13.11 -1.31 -8.57
N ILE A 81 14.26 -1.09 -9.22
CA ILE A 81 14.34 -0.18 -10.38
C ILE A 81 13.46 -0.69 -11.51
N GLY A 82 13.46 -1.99 -11.78
CA GLY A 82 12.65 -2.57 -12.85
C GLY A 82 11.15 -2.34 -12.68
N VAL A 83 10.62 -2.48 -11.47
CA VAL A 83 9.19 -2.24 -11.21
C VAL A 83 8.84 -0.76 -11.18
N LEU A 84 9.71 0.09 -10.66
CA LEU A 84 9.47 1.53 -10.49
C LEU A 84 9.56 2.29 -11.83
N LEU A 85 10.48 1.90 -12.68
CA LEU A 85 10.89 2.65 -13.87
C LEU A 85 9.73 2.94 -14.85
N PRO A 86 8.80 2.02 -15.17
CA PRO A 86 7.69 2.32 -16.07
C PRO A 86 6.80 3.45 -15.54
N SER A 87 6.42 3.39 -14.26
CA SER A 87 5.58 4.40 -13.63
C SER A 87 6.30 5.75 -13.55
N PHE A 88 7.59 5.74 -13.26
CA PHE A 88 8.42 6.94 -13.19
C PHE A 88 8.53 7.64 -14.56
N ILE A 89 8.79 6.88 -15.64
CA ILE A 89 8.86 7.44 -17.00
C ILE A 89 7.51 8.02 -17.42
N ILE A 90 6.41 7.28 -17.19
CA ILE A 90 5.06 7.76 -17.51
C ILE A 90 4.77 9.06 -16.77
N MET A 91 5.11 9.14 -15.48
CA MET A 91 4.88 10.35 -14.68
C MET A 91 5.67 11.56 -15.20
N ILE A 92 6.95 11.37 -15.60
CA ILE A 92 7.76 12.43 -16.21
C ILE A 92 7.12 12.93 -17.53
N ILE A 93 6.70 12.00 -18.39
CA ILE A 93 6.08 12.35 -19.67
C ILE A 93 4.80 13.15 -19.42
N PHE A 94 3.91 12.68 -18.56
CA PHE A 94 2.67 13.39 -18.25
C PHE A 94 2.91 14.73 -17.56
N SER A 95 3.90 14.82 -16.68
CA SER A 95 4.27 16.08 -16.04
C SER A 95 4.75 17.12 -17.08
N HIS A 96 5.61 16.69 -18.00
CA HIS A 96 6.09 17.57 -19.06
C HIS A 96 4.96 18.03 -20.01
N LEU A 97 4.10 17.09 -20.41
CA LEU A 97 2.92 17.41 -21.21
C LEU A 97 1.99 18.39 -20.49
N TYR A 98 1.73 18.16 -19.21
CA TYR A 98 0.90 19.05 -18.40
C TYR A 98 1.44 20.48 -18.34
N LEU A 99 2.73 20.64 -18.06
CA LEU A 99 3.37 21.95 -17.95
C LEU A 99 3.35 22.72 -19.28
N ASN A 100 3.60 22.05 -20.41
CA ASN A 100 3.70 22.67 -21.71
C ASN A 100 2.34 22.89 -22.41
N SER A 101 1.32 22.13 -22.02
CA SER A 101 0.02 22.15 -22.69
C SER A 101 -1.09 22.80 -21.87
N ARG A 102 -0.73 23.49 -20.79
CA ARG A 102 -1.67 24.11 -19.84
C ARG A 102 -2.61 25.15 -20.48
N ASN A 103 -2.16 25.78 -21.60
CA ASN A 103 -2.90 26.81 -22.31
C ASN A 103 -3.76 26.25 -23.46
N ILE A 104 -3.77 24.94 -23.68
CA ILE A 104 -4.57 24.30 -24.74
C ILE A 104 -5.95 23.95 -24.16
N PRO A 105 -7.06 24.53 -24.66
CA PRO A 105 -8.39 24.40 -24.05
C PRO A 105 -8.87 22.95 -23.86
N GLY A 106 -8.58 22.02 -24.74
CA GLY A 106 -8.97 20.62 -24.59
C GLY A 106 -8.12 19.80 -23.62
N PHE A 107 -6.93 20.27 -23.30
CA PHE A 107 -5.98 19.53 -22.46
C PHE A 107 -6.28 19.70 -20.97
N SER A 108 -6.69 20.89 -20.53
CA SER A 108 -7.13 21.13 -19.16
C SER A 108 -8.36 20.28 -18.83
N SER A 109 -9.34 20.23 -19.72
CA SER A 109 -10.55 19.41 -19.55
C SER A 109 -10.27 17.91 -19.40
N PHE A 110 -9.21 17.40 -20.04
CA PHE A 110 -8.78 16.01 -19.86
C PHE A 110 -8.31 15.74 -18.43
N PHE A 111 -7.51 16.66 -17.85
CA PHE A 111 -7.03 16.51 -16.47
C PHE A 111 -8.15 16.73 -15.45
N ASP A 112 -9.09 17.63 -15.71
CA ASP A 112 -10.28 17.83 -14.88
C ASP A 112 -11.15 16.55 -14.82
N GLY A 113 -11.16 15.77 -15.92
CA GLY A 113 -11.81 14.47 -15.97
C GLY A 113 -11.12 13.37 -15.16
N ILE A 114 -9.82 13.49 -14.85
CA ILE A 114 -9.06 12.49 -14.08
C ILE A 114 -9.48 12.48 -12.61
N LEU A 115 -9.74 13.62 -12.01
CA LEU A 115 -10.12 13.75 -10.60
C LEU A 115 -11.35 12.89 -10.23
N PRO A 116 -12.49 12.95 -10.93
CA PRO A 116 -13.63 12.10 -10.65
C PRO A 116 -13.35 10.62 -10.88
N VAL A 117 -12.49 10.26 -11.86
CA VAL A 117 -12.08 8.87 -12.08
C VAL A 117 -11.26 8.33 -10.90
N VAL A 118 -10.31 9.13 -10.40
CA VAL A 118 -9.53 8.76 -9.20
C VAL A 118 -10.45 8.59 -7.99
N ALA A 119 -11.41 9.51 -7.79
CA ALA A 119 -12.40 9.39 -6.74
C ALA A 119 -13.23 8.11 -6.87
N ALA A 120 -13.71 7.78 -8.07
CA ALA A 120 -14.46 6.55 -8.34
C ALA A 120 -13.64 5.29 -8.05
N VAL A 121 -12.35 5.27 -8.38
CA VAL A 121 -11.44 4.15 -8.04
C VAL A 121 -11.29 4.01 -6.54
N ILE A 122 -11.08 5.10 -5.79
CA ILE A 122 -10.98 5.08 -4.33
C ILE A 122 -12.27 4.52 -3.71
N PHE A 123 -13.44 4.98 -4.16
CA PHE A 123 -14.73 4.46 -3.70
C PHE A 123 -14.91 2.98 -4.03
N SER A 124 -14.53 2.54 -5.23
CA SER A 124 -14.60 1.14 -5.64
C SER A 124 -13.73 0.23 -4.77
N VAL A 125 -12.52 0.65 -4.46
CA VAL A 125 -11.61 -0.08 -3.56
C VAL A 125 -12.16 -0.10 -2.14
N GLY A 126 -12.65 1.02 -1.63
CA GLY A 126 -13.29 1.10 -0.32
C GLY A 126 -14.51 0.17 -0.21
N TYR A 127 -15.37 0.15 -1.23
CA TYR A 127 -16.51 -0.74 -1.32
C TYR A 127 -16.10 -2.23 -1.35
N SER A 128 -15.03 -2.55 -2.07
CA SER A 128 -14.48 -3.92 -2.10
C SER A 128 -14.04 -4.38 -0.72
N PHE A 129 -13.30 -3.56 0.02
CA PHE A 129 -12.90 -3.87 1.39
C PHE A 129 -14.12 -4.01 2.34
N TYR A 130 -15.11 -3.13 2.20
CA TYR A 130 -16.35 -3.23 2.98
C TYR A 130 -17.09 -4.54 2.72
N LYS A 131 -17.17 -4.97 1.44
CA LYS A 131 -17.83 -6.21 1.03
C LYS A 131 -17.20 -7.45 1.67
N ASP A 132 -15.87 -7.46 1.79
CA ASP A 132 -15.10 -8.58 2.34
C ASP A 132 -15.13 -8.64 3.88
N THR A 133 -15.66 -7.60 4.53
CA THR A 133 -15.74 -7.54 6.00
C THR A 133 -16.91 -8.37 6.53
N LYS A 134 -16.64 -9.14 7.61
CA LYS A 134 -17.64 -10.03 8.23
C LYS A 134 -18.72 -9.26 9.01
N ASP A 135 -18.34 -8.23 9.77
CA ASP A 135 -19.24 -7.45 10.62
C ASP A 135 -19.55 -6.09 9.96
N LYS A 136 -20.51 -6.10 9.01
CA LYS A 136 -20.86 -4.96 8.18
C LYS A 136 -21.31 -3.73 8.97
N THR A 137 -22.11 -3.92 10.00
CA THR A 137 -22.65 -2.83 10.83
C THR A 137 -21.52 -2.10 11.56
N PHE A 138 -20.63 -2.85 12.20
CA PHE A 138 -19.49 -2.26 12.91
C PHE A 138 -18.53 -1.53 11.95
N SER A 139 -18.27 -2.11 10.79
CA SER A 139 -17.42 -1.48 9.76
C SER A 139 -18.05 -0.21 9.21
N LEU A 140 -19.37 -0.17 9.03
CA LEU A 140 -20.08 1.03 8.59
C LEU A 140 -19.95 2.16 9.64
N LEU A 141 -20.10 1.83 10.93
CA LEU A 141 -19.90 2.80 12.01
C LEU A 141 -18.48 3.36 12.01
N LEU A 142 -17.45 2.52 11.81
CA LEU A 142 -16.07 2.98 11.71
C LEU A 142 -15.82 3.88 10.49
N ILE A 143 -16.44 3.57 9.34
CA ILE A 143 -16.34 4.40 8.14
C ILE A 143 -16.96 5.78 8.39
N ILE A 144 -18.18 5.83 8.96
CA ILE A 144 -18.85 7.09 9.28
C ILE A 144 -18.05 7.90 10.31
N LEU A 145 -17.56 7.24 11.36
CA LEU A 145 -16.72 7.89 12.37
C LEU A 145 -15.44 8.46 11.77
N SER A 146 -14.75 7.68 10.92
CA SER A 146 -13.54 8.13 10.23
C SER A 146 -13.82 9.33 9.33
N PHE A 147 -14.94 9.32 8.59
CA PHE A 147 -15.35 10.43 7.73
C PHE A 147 -15.63 11.72 8.53
N ILE A 148 -16.37 11.62 9.63
CA ILE A 148 -16.65 12.74 10.52
C ILE A 148 -15.35 13.31 11.10
N LEU A 149 -14.46 12.47 11.64
CA LEU A 149 -13.19 12.91 12.22
C LEU A 149 -12.31 13.61 11.17
N THR A 150 -12.23 13.05 9.96
CA THR A 150 -11.45 13.65 8.87
C THR A 150 -12.03 14.98 8.41
N SER A 151 -13.36 15.15 8.44
CA SER A 151 -14.04 16.39 8.04
C SER A 151 -13.91 17.51 9.09
N LEU A 152 -13.89 17.16 10.37
CA LEU A 152 -13.82 18.14 11.47
C LEU A 152 -12.39 18.64 11.74
N ILE A 153 -11.39 17.83 11.46
CA ILE A 153 -9.99 18.11 11.76
C ILE A 153 -9.28 18.55 10.49
N LYS A 154 -8.56 19.66 10.55
CA LYS A 154 -7.75 20.16 9.44
C LYS A 154 -6.27 19.79 9.62
N GLY A 155 -5.54 19.70 8.51
CA GLY A 155 -4.10 19.43 8.51
C GLY A 155 -3.75 17.95 8.51
N TYR A 156 -2.48 17.63 8.72
CA TYR A 156 -1.95 16.25 8.66
C TYR A 156 -2.57 15.31 9.71
N ILE A 157 -3.01 15.86 10.83
CA ILE A 157 -3.65 15.12 11.93
C ILE A 157 -4.98 14.52 11.47
N SER A 158 -5.69 15.14 10.52
CA SER A 158 -6.98 14.66 10.01
C SER A 158 -6.91 13.28 9.37
N ILE A 159 -5.75 12.86 8.86
CA ILE A 159 -5.56 11.56 8.24
C ILE A 159 -5.16 10.51 9.29
N ILE A 160 -4.27 10.88 10.20
CA ILE A 160 -3.62 9.93 11.12
C ILE A 160 -4.52 9.60 12.31
N LEU A 161 -5.22 10.58 12.84
CA LEU A 161 -6.08 10.42 14.03
C LEU A 161 -7.24 9.43 13.79
N PRO A 162 -8.02 9.51 12.69
CA PRO A 162 -9.04 8.51 12.38
C PRO A 162 -8.44 7.10 12.21
N LEU A 163 -7.25 7.00 11.61
CA LEU A 163 -6.58 5.72 11.39
C LEU A 163 -6.20 5.05 12.73
N ILE A 164 -5.71 5.82 13.69
CA ILE A 164 -5.38 5.34 15.04
C ILE A 164 -6.65 4.97 15.80
N ILE A 165 -7.65 5.86 15.83
CA ILE A 165 -8.89 5.64 16.59
C ILE A 165 -9.65 4.44 16.03
N CYS A 166 -9.94 4.41 14.73
CA CYS A 166 -10.70 3.32 14.13
C CYS A 166 -9.91 2.01 14.15
N GLY A 167 -8.58 2.06 13.98
CA GLY A 167 -7.71 0.90 14.11
C GLY A 167 -7.73 0.31 15.53
N THR A 168 -7.61 1.13 16.56
CA THR A 168 -7.66 0.67 17.97
C THR A 168 -9.05 0.15 18.36
N LEU A 169 -10.12 0.81 17.95
CA LEU A 169 -11.49 0.34 18.16
C LEU A 169 -11.73 -1.02 17.49
N ASN A 170 -11.25 -1.20 16.25
CA ASN A 170 -11.36 -2.47 15.57
C ASN A 170 -10.56 -3.59 16.26
N LEU A 171 -9.37 -3.28 16.79
CA LEU A 171 -8.56 -4.24 17.55
C LEU A 171 -9.24 -4.63 18.86
N ILE A 172 -9.87 -3.69 19.56
CA ILE A 172 -10.60 -3.97 20.80
C ILE A 172 -11.83 -4.85 20.50
N TYR A 173 -12.61 -4.49 19.49
CA TYR A 173 -13.82 -5.22 19.13
C TYR A 173 -13.54 -6.65 18.63
N ASN A 174 -12.53 -6.83 17.80
CA ASN A 174 -12.16 -8.13 17.24
C ASN A 174 -11.07 -8.86 18.05
N GLY A 175 -10.61 -8.31 19.16
CA GLY A 175 -9.50 -8.84 19.96
C GLY A 175 -9.71 -10.28 20.42
N ASP A 176 -10.93 -10.67 20.76
CA ASP A 176 -11.25 -12.03 21.18
C ASP A 176 -11.24 -13.04 20.03
N LYS A 177 -11.55 -12.61 18.80
CA LYS A 177 -11.40 -13.45 17.58
C LYS A 177 -9.92 -13.67 17.26
N ILE A 178 -9.07 -12.67 17.49
CA ILE A 178 -7.61 -12.76 17.31
C ILE A 178 -6.97 -13.68 18.33
N LYS A 179 -7.42 -13.68 19.58
CA LYS A 179 -6.97 -14.58 20.64
C LYS A 179 -7.22 -16.06 20.33
N LYS A 180 -8.28 -16.38 19.59
CA LYS A 180 -8.57 -17.78 19.17
C LYS A 180 -7.61 -18.33 18.11
N ILE A 181 -6.97 -17.44 17.31
CA ILE A 181 -6.11 -17.82 16.20
C ILE A 181 -4.63 -17.88 16.62
N THR A 182 -4.24 -17.17 17.67
CA THR A 182 -2.85 -17.02 18.12
C THR A 182 -2.76 -17.35 19.61
N ASN A 183 -1.62 -17.88 20.07
CA ASN A 183 -1.34 -18.13 21.48
C ASN A 183 -1.69 -16.86 22.30
N PRO A 184 -2.60 -16.95 23.32
CA PRO A 184 -3.22 -15.81 23.96
C PRO A 184 -2.21 -14.80 24.56
N LYS A 185 -1.08 -15.29 25.10
CA LYS A 185 0.00 -14.45 25.64
C LYS A 185 0.69 -13.61 24.55
N LYS A 186 0.95 -14.20 23.37
CA LYS A 186 1.59 -13.48 22.24
C LYS A 186 0.63 -12.48 21.59
N ALA A 187 -0.66 -12.79 21.49
CA ALA A 187 -1.67 -11.87 20.97
C ALA A 187 -1.83 -10.65 21.86
N PHE A 188 -1.88 -10.82 23.17
CA PHE A 188 -2.01 -9.73 24.14
C PHE A 188 -0.81 -8.76 24.10
N ILE A 189 0.42 -9.29 24.02
CA ILE A 189 1.65 -8.47 23.90
C ILE A 189 1.64 -7.68 22.59
N ARG A 190 1.23 -8.30 21.48
CA ARG A 190 1.14 -7.62 20.19
C ARG A 190 0.11 -6.50 20.16
N ILE A 191 -1.08 -6.74 20.71
CA ILE A 191 -2.15 -5.72 20.78
C ILE A 191 -1.69 -4.54 21.65
N LYS A 192 -1.12 -4.81 22.83
CA LYS A 192 -0.53 -3.74 23.66
C LYS A 192 0.59 -2.99 22.93
N GLY A 193 1.48 -3.70 22.26
CA GLY A 193 2.56 -3.08 21.47
C GLY A 193 2.05 -2.15 20.37
N ILE A 194 1.00 -2.54 19.63
CA ILE A 194 0.39 -1.72 18.59
C ILE A 194 -0.28 -0.48 19.20
N ILE A 195 -1.01 -0.63 20.31
CA ILE A 195 -1.65 0.50 20.99
C ILE A 195 -0.59 1.50 21.48
N VAL A 196 0.48 1.01 22.13
CA VAL A 196 1.58 1.87 22.62
C VAL A 196 2.28 2.56 21.45
N ALA A 197 2.60 1.85 20.38
CA ALA A 197 3.21 2.43 19.18
C ALA A 197 2.31 3.50 18.53
N SER A 198 0.99 3.27 18.50
CA SER A 198 0.01 4.24 17.98
C SER A 198 -0.06 5.50 18.84
N ILE A 199 0.00 5.34 20.19
CA ILE A 199 0.02 6.47 21.12
C ILE A 199 1.32 7.27 20.98
N ILE A 200 2.47 6.60 20.90
CA ILE A 200 3.78 7.25 20.71
C ILE A 200 3.79 8.03 19.38
N LEU A 201 3.31 7.41 18.30
CA LEU A 201 3.20 8.05 16.98
C LEU A 201 2.30 9.28 17.05
N PHE A 202 1.17 9.19 17.74
CA PHE A 202 0.25 10.31 17.94
C PHE A 202 0.91 11.47 18.70
N ILE A 203 1.59 11.20 19.82
CA ILE A 203 2.31 12.22 20.60
C ILE A 203 3.40 12.88 19.77
N LEU A 204 4.16 12.10 19.00
CA LEU A 204 5.22 12.60 18.15
C LEU A 204 4.68 13.52 17.03
N LEU A 205 3.53 13.17 16.45
CA LEU A 205 2.86 13.96 15.42
C LEU A 205 2.26 15.25 15.99
N VAL A 206 1.68 15.23 17.18
CA VAL A 206 1.19 16.44 17.85
C VAL A 206 2.36 17.38 18.17
N PHE A 207 3.49 16.83 18.61
CA PHE A 207 4.71 17.60 18.86
C PHE A 207 5.27 18.23 17.58
N LEU A 208 5.34 17.48 16.49
CA LEU A 208 5.80 17.99 15.18
C LEU A 208 4.85 19.03 14.58
N ASN A 209 3.53 18.90 14.81
CA ASN A 209 2.55 19.87 14.33
C ASN A 209 2.59 21.20 15.09
N ASN A 210 3.05 21.17 16.35
CA ASN A 210 3.19 22.36 17.21
C ASN A 210 4.63 22.89 17.21
N ALA A 211 5.57 22.27 16.51
CA ALA A 211 6.91 22.79 16.32
C ALA A 211 6.85 24.06 15.43
N PRO A 212 7.35 25.23 15.88
CA PRO A 212 7.43 26.40 15.03
C PRO A 212 8.33 26.03 13.83
N ILE A 213 7.78 26.13 12.65
CA ILE A 213 8.55 26.06 11.40
C ILE A 213 9.05 27.50 11.17
N ASP A 214 10.24 27.80 11.68
CA ASP A 214 10.98 29.01 11.30
C ASP A 214 11.51 28.87 9.88
#